data_d777768350f2b28cbf2d6fdece22aef7
#
_entry.id   d777768350f2b28cbf2d6fdece22aef7
#
_cell.length_a   1.000
_cell.length_b   1.000
_cell.length_c   1.000
_cell.angle_alpha   90.00
_cell.angle_beta   90.00
_cell.angle_gamma   90.00
#
_symmetry.space_group_name_H-M   'P 1'
#
loop_
_entity.id
_entity.type
_entity.pdbx_description
1 polymer ?
#
loop_
_entity_poly.entity_id
_entity_poly.type
_entity_poly.pdbx_seq_one_letter_code
_entity_poly.pdbx_strand_id
1 'polypeptide(L)'
;MRPRDNPFAAHRIEGLAFRLPAGRTWDALFDRGAAMNWRGAIVGPHGSGKTTLLEQLAPRLIARGFTPQLCRIQAASTLAEKAAVFTRVRAMRAPDFLLLDGAEQFTTREGLSLYSSASKLAGCVITVHRTSRLPTLLEMHPSPALLAELAAELTGEPLGDAEAAARYKRHAGNLRECLRELYDQHALA
;
A
#
# COMPACT_ATOMS: atom_id res chain seq x y z
N MET A 1 16.62 16.82 19.33
CA MET A 1 17.12 16.10 18.11
C MET A 1 16.64 16.83 16.87
N ARG A 2 17.41 16.86 15.75
CA ARG A 2 16.90 17.46 14.49
C ARG A 2 15.85 16.52 13.90
N PRO A 3 14.76 17.04 13.28
CA PRO A 3 13.69 16.19 12.70
C PRO A 3 14.19 15.10 11.73
N ARG A 4 15.26 15.37 10.97
CA ARG A 4 15.85 14.42 10.02
C ARG A 4 16.64 13.29 10.69
N ASP A 5 17.09 13.50 11.93
CA ASP A 5 17.91 12.54 12.68
C ASP A 5 17.03 11.58 13.51
N ASN A 6 15.72 11.85 13.56
CA ASN A 6 14.77 10.97 14.24
C ASN A 6 14.68 9.62 13.51
N PRO A 7 14.84 8.46 14.20
CA PRO A 7 14.76 7.16 13.57
C PRO A 7 13.42 6.90 12.86
N PHE A 8 12.34 7.53 13.30
CA PHE A 8 11.01 7.43 12.70
C PHE A 8 10.68 8.56 11.73
N ALA A 9 11.66 9.29 11.22
CA ALA A 9 11.44 10.30 10.20
C ALA A 9 10.85 9.69 8.92
N ALA A 10 9.98 10.42 8.22
CA ALA A 10 9.22 9.92 7.07
C ALA A 10 10.10 9.22 6.03
N HIS A 11 11.24 9.83 5.65
CA HIS A 11 12.16 9.25 4.68
C HIS A 11 12.78 7.91 5.11
N ARG A 12 12.94 7.66 6.41
CA ARG A 12 13.44 6.38 6.95
C ARG A 12 12.34 5.31 6.92
N ILE A 13 11.12 5.69 7.29
CA ILE A 13 9.95 4.79 7.18
C ILE A 13 9.68 4.42 5.72
N GLU A 14 9.77 5.37 4.80
CA GLU A 14 9.62 5.14 3.36
C GLU A 14 10.71 4.24 2.78
N GLY A 15 11.91 4.24 3.38
CA GLY A 15 13.02 3.36 3.02
C GLY A 15 12.88 1.91 3.48
N LEU A 16 11.93 1.61 4.38
CA LEU A 16 11.71 0.24 4.85
C LEU A 16 11.25 -0.69 3.72
N ALA A 17 11.85 -1.87 3.67
CA ALA A 17 11.37 -2.90 2.75
C ALA A 17 9.98 -3.39 3.18
N PHE A 18 9.06 -3.49 2.21
CA PHE A 18 7.75 -4.07 2.50
C PHE A 18 7.90 -5.54 2.91
N ARG A 19 7.31 -5.90 4.04
CA ARG A 19 7.27 -7.26 4.54
C ARG A 19 5.97 -7.94 4.14
N LEU A 20 6.11 -8.95 3.28
CA LEU A 20 4.98 -9.79 2.94
C LEU A 20 4.48 -10.54 4.19
N PRO A 21 3.18 -10.83 4.30
CA PRO A 21 2.65 -11.67 5.37
C PRO A 21 3.39 -13.00 5.48
N ALA A 22 3.49 -13.56 6.68
CA ALA A 22 4.20 -14.80 6.95
C ALA A 22 3.80 -15.91 5.96
N GLY A 23 4.79 -16.63 5.44
CA GLY A 23 4.61 -17.69 4.45
C GLY A 23 4.29 -17.20 3.02
N ARG A 24 4.31 -15.91 2.76
CA ARG A 24 4.16 -15.36 1.40
C ARG A 24 5.50 -14.92 0.85
N THR A 25 5.71 -15.18 -0.44
CA THR A 25 6.88 -14.72 -1.21
C THR A 25 6.45 -13.81 -2.34
N TRP A 26 7.39 -13.02 -2.87
CA TRP A 26 7.14 -12.21 -4.05
C TRP A 26 6.77 -13.08 -5.27
N ASP A 27 7.42 -14.23 -5.43
CA ASP A 27 7.12 -15.13 -6.55
C ASP A 27 5.70 -15.69 -6.44
N ALA A 28 5.28 -16.14 -5.26
CA ALA A 28 3.90 -16.58 -5.04
C ALA A 28 2.87 -15.45 -5.27
N LEU A 29 3.22 -14.19 -4.95
CA LEU A 29 2.37 -13.03 -5.26
C LEU A 29 2.27 -12.80 -6.77
N PHE A 30 3.37 -12.95 -7.50
CA PHE A 30 3.40 -12.83 -8.96
C PHE A 30 2.64 -13.97 -9.65
N ASP A 31 2.80 -15.21 -9.21
CA ASP A 31 2.05 -16.37 -9.72
C ASP A 31 0.54 -16.17 -9.52
N ARG A 32 0.15 -15.71 -8.33
CA ARG A 32 -1.25 -15.39 -8.04
C ARG A 32 -1.76 -14.25 -8.93
N GLY A 33 -0.96 -13.20 -9.11
CA GLY A 33 -1.29 -12.09 -10.01
C GLY A 33 -1.50 -12.58 -11.45
N ALA A 34 -0.61 -13.40 -11.96
CA ALA A 34 -0.70 -13.99 -13.30
C ALA A 34 -1.95 -14.86 -13.44
N ALA A 35 -2.23 -15.73 -12.46
CA ALA A 35 -3.41 -16.60 -12.45
C ALA A 35 -4.76 -15.84 -12.52
N MET A 36 -4.80 -14.60 -12.05
CA MET A 36 -5.98 -13.73 -12.15
C MET A 36 -5.85 -12.64 -13.24
N ASN A 37 -4.95 -12.86 -14.22
CA ASN A 37 -4.67 -11.91 -15.29
C ASN A 37 -4.38 -10.49 -14.76
N TRP A 38 -3.74 -10.40 -13.62
CA TRP A 38 -3.42 -9.16 -12.95
C TRP A 38 -4.64 -8.24 -12.71
N ARG A 39 -5.81 -8.82 -12.45
CA ARG A 39 -7.02 -8.09 -12.07
C ARG A 39 -7.30 -8.38 -10.60
N GLY A 40 -6.68 -7.60 -9.70
CA GLY A 40 -6.72 -7.92 -8.28
C GLY A 40 -6.76 -6.71 -7.36
N ALA A 41 -7.19 -6.96 -6.12
CA ALA A 41 -7.24 -5.97 -5.05
C ALA A 41 -6.28 -6.34 -3.91
N ILE A 42 -5.55 -5.35 -3.43
CA ILE A 42 -4.84 -5.40 -2.14
C ILE A 42 -5.82 -4.86 -1.10
N VAL A 43 -6.19 -5.69 -0.16
CA VAL A 43 -7.20 -5.39 0.86
C VAL A 43 -6.54 -5.21 2.21
N GLY A 44 -6.94 -4.22 2.98
CA GLY A 44 -6.43 -4.05 4.35
C GLY A 44 -6.79 -2.71 4.98
N PRO A 45 -6.70 -2.60 6.30
CA PRO A 45 -7.08 -1.38 7.03
C PRO A 45 -6.17 -0.19 6.70
N HIS A 46 -6.53 1.00 7.21
CA HIS A 46 -5.68 2.18 7.14
C HIS A 46 -4.32 1.91 7.80
N GLY A 47 -3.25 2.45 7.20
CA GLY A 47 -1.89 2.30 7.73
C GLY A 47 -1.29 0.89 7.67
N SER A 48 -1.88 -0.06 6.93
CA SER A 48 -1.38 -1.43 6.80
C SER A 48 -0.26 -1.61 5.76
N GLY A 49 0.21 -0.54 5.12
CA GLY A 49 1.31 -0.61 4.13
C GLY A 49 0.86 -0.90 2.69
N LYS A 50 -0.43 -0.79 2.32
CA LYS A 50 -0.92 -1.02 0.94
C LYS A 50 -0.20 -0.14 -0.09
N THR A 51 -0.03 1.14 0.21
CA THR A 51 0.71 2.09 -0.62
C THR A 51 2.16 1.65 -0.83
N THR A 52 2.85 1.29 0.25
CA THR A 52 4.23 0.78 0.21
C THR A 52 4.36 -0.47 -0.65
N LEU A 53 3.37 -1.38 -0.55
CA LEU A 53 3.34 -2.57 -1.41
C LEU A 53 3.21 -2.20 -2.89
N LEU A 54 2.32 -1.26 -3.27
CA LEU A 54 2.19 -0.81 -4.65
C LEU A 54 3.49 -0.18 -5.17
N GLU A 55 4.14 0.65 -4.35
CA GLU A 55 5.40 1.29 -4.71
C GLU A 55 6.51 0.27 -4.93
N GLN A 56 6.57 -0.78 -4.10
CA GLN A 56 7.56 -1.85 -4.26
C GLN A 56 7.19 -2.89 -5.33
N LEU A 57 5.92 -3.00 -5.69
CA LEU A 57 5.48 -3.82 -6.81
C LEU A 57 5.89 -3.21 -8.16
N ALA A 58 5.88 -1.88 -8.29
CA ALA A 58 6.18 -1.19 -9.53
C ALA A 58 7.54 -1.57 -10.14
N PRO A 59 8.70 -1.48 -9.44
CA PRO A 59 9.99 -1.87 -10.02
C PRO A 59 10.05 -3.36 -10.39
N ARG A 60 9.35 -4.21 -9.65
CA ARG A 60 9.29 -5.66 -9.95
C ARG A 60 8.45 -5.97 -11.19
N LEU A 61 7.43 -5.16 -11.47
CA LEU A 61 6.66 -5.22 -12.72
C LEU A 61 7.50 -4.74 -13.91
N ILE A 62 8.28 -3.67 -13.74
CA ILE A 62 9.21 -3.17 -14.78
C ILE A 62 10.20 -4.27 -15.16
N ALA A 63 10.78 -4.95 -14.18
CA ALA A 63 11.71 -6.05 -14.41
C ALA A 63 11.08 -7.24 -15.20
N ARG A 64 9.75 -7.29 -15.30
CA ARG A 64 8.97 -8.30 -16.06
C ARG A 64 8.36 -7.75 -17.36
N GLY A 65 8.80 -6.56 -17.81
CA GLY A 65 8.40 -5.98 -19.08
C GLY A 65 7.07 -5.21 -19.06
N PHE A 66 6.49 -4.94 -17.89
CA PHE A 66 5.32 -4.08 -17.78
C PHE A 66 5.70 -2.61 -17.61
N THR A 67 4.76 -1.71 -17.91
CA THR A 67 4.89 -0.27 -17.71
C THR A 67 3.92 0.19 -16.60
N PRO A 68 4.31 0.07 -15.31
CA PRO A 68 3.40 0.43 -14.22
C PRO A 68 3.15 1.93 -14.16
N GLN A 69 1.88 2.30 -14.04
CA GLN A 69 1.40 3.66 -13.86
C GLN A 69 0.70 3.76 -12.50
N LEU A 70 1.36 4.40 -11.55
CA LEU A 70 0.79 4.63 -10.22
C LEU A 70 -0.16 5.83 -10.28
N CYS A 71 -1.41 5.60 -9.90
CA CYS A 71 -2.43 6.62 -9.67
C CYS A 71 -2.84 6.57 -8.20
N ARG A 72 -2.98 7.72 -7.58
CA ARG A 72 -3.37 7.83 -6.17
C ARG A 72 -4.58 8.75 -6.03
N ILE A 73 -5.59 8.29 -5.31
CA ILE A 73 -6.78 9.05 -4.93
C ILE A 73 -6.96 8.97 -3.42
N GLN A 74 -7.20 10.10 -2.81
CA GLN A 74 -7.42 10.23 -1.38
C GLN A 74 -8.84 10.74 -1.09
N ALA A 75 -9.28 10.66 0.15
CA ALA A 75 -10.59 11.18 0.56
C ALA A 75 -10.77 12.68 0.25
N ALA A 76 -9.67 13.44 0.31
CA ALA A 76 -9.66 14.87 0.00
C ALA A 76 -9.49 15.18 -1.51
N SER A 77 -9.33 14.15 -2.36
CA SER A 77 -9.17 14.36 -3.81
C SER A 77 -10.40 14.97 -4.43
N THR A 78 -10.19 16.01 -5.23
CA THR A 78 -11.22 16.75 -5.95
C THR A 78 -11.82 15.92 -7.10
N LEU A 79 -12.96 16.37 -7.62
CA LEU A 79 -13.55 15.78 -8.82
C LEU A 79 -12.62 15.91 -10.04
N ALA A 80 -11.86 17.00 -10.15
CA ALA A 80 -10.89 17.19 -11.22
C ALA A 80 -9.75 16.16 -11.16
N GLU A 81 -9.22 15.87 -9.99
CA GLU A 81 -8.19 14.83 -9.79
C GLU A 81 -8.72 13.43 -10.14
N LYS A 82 -9.94 13.11 -9.70
CA LYS A 82 -10.61 11.86 -10.11
C LYS A 82 -10.79 11.77 -11.62
N ALA A 83 -11.26 12.85 -12.27
CA ALA A 83 -11.41 12.91 -13.72
C ALA A 83 -10.08 12.76 -14.47
N ALA A 84 -8.98 13.32 -13.94
CA ALA A 84 -7.65 13.17 -14.51
C ALA A 84 -7.19 11.70 -14.49
N VAL A 85 -7.48 10.94 -13.41
CA VAL A 85 -7.21 9.50 -13.37
C VAL A 85 -7.98 8.75 -14.47
N PHE A 86 -9.27 9.05 -14.67
CA PHE A 86 -10.06 8.44 -15.75
C PHE A 86 -9.47 8.76 -17.14
N THR A 87 -9.10 10.00 -17.38
CA THR A 87 -8.48 10.42 -18.65
C THR A 87 -7.19 9.66 -18.88
N ARG A 88 -6.33 9.56 -17.88
CA ARG A 88 -5.07 8.80 -17.94
C ARG A 88 -5.32 7.33 -18.26
N VAL A 89 -6.20 6.66 -17.50
CA VAL A 89 -6.49 5.23 -17.70
C VAL A 89 -7.10 4.94 -19.06
N ARG A 90 -7.93 5.83 -19.60
CA ARG A 90 -8.49 5.69 -20.95
C ARG A 90 -7.43 5.79 -22.06
N ALA A 91 -6.37 6.57 -21.84
CA ALA A 91 -5.27 6.72 -22.78
C ALA A 91 -4.28 5.54 -22.75
N MET A 92 -4.19 4.83 -21.63
CA MET A 92 -3.28 3.70 -21.45
C MET A 92 -3.64 2.50 -22.33
N ARG A 93 -2.64 1.71 -22.70
CA ARG A 93 -2.74 0.43 -23.45
C ARG A 93 -1.66 -0.53 -22.97
N ALA A 94 -1.82 -1.84 -23.22
CA ALA A 94 -0.73 -2.78 -22.98
C ALA A 94 0.56 -2.31 -23.71
N PRO A 95 1.72 -2.35 -23.05
CA PRO A 95 2.05 -3.04 -21.80
C PRO A 95 1.81 -2.23 -20.50
N ASP A 96 1.05 -1.12 -20.56
CA ASP A 96 0.74 -0.34 -19.37
C ASP A 96 0.01 -1.17 -18.32
N PHE A 97 0.36 -0.92 -17.07
CA PHE A 97 -0.16 -1.60 -15.90
C PHE A 97 -0.65 -0.57 -14.87
N LEU A 98 -1.93 -0.59 -14.54
CA LEU A 98 -2.50 0.35 -13.56
C LEU A 98 -2.24 -0.13 -12.14
N LEU A 99 -1.60 0.70 -11.35
CA LEU A 99 -1.51 0.59 -9.90
C LEU A 99 -2.34 1.74 -9.29
N LEU A 100 -3.52 1.43 -8.75
CA LEU A 100 -4.43 2.45 -8.23
C LEU A 100 -4.51 2.38 -6.71
N ASP A 101 -3.99 3.40 -6.04
CA ASP A 101 -4.09 3.55 -4.59
C ASP A 101 -5.34 4.37 -4.23
N GLY A 102 -6.19 3.81 -3.35
CA GLY A 102 -7.40 4.45 -2.86
C GLY A 102 -8.63 4.24 -3.75
N ALA A 103 -8.81 3.06 -4.34
CA ALA A 103 -9.94 2.78 -5.23
C ALA A 103 -11.31 2.90 -4.53
N GLU A 104 -11.36 2.80 -3.21
CA GLU A 104 -12.59 3.00 -2.41
C GLU A 104 -13.10 4.44 -2.44
N GLN A 105 -12.31 5.40 -2.92
CA GLN A 105 -12.72 6.79 -3.08
C GLN A 105 -13.59 7.01 -4.33
N PHE A 106 -13.71 6.03 -5.19
CA PHE A 106 -14.62 6.05 -6.34
C PHE A 106 -15.99 5.48 -5.96
N THR A 107 -17.04 6.07 -6.51
CA THR A 107 -18.38 5.48 -6.45
C THR A 107 -18.41 4.16 -7.23
N THR A 108 -19.43 3.35 -6.99
CA THR A 108 -19.61 2.07 -7.70
C THR A 108 -19.65 2.24 -9.23
N ARG A 109 -20.30 3.30 -9.73
CA ARG A 109 -20.38 3.59 -11.18
C ARG A 109 -19.01 4.00 -11.74
N GLU A 110 -18.29 4.84 -11.03
CA GLU A 110 -16.93 5.27 -11.40
C GLU A 110 -16.00 4.06 -11.43
N GLY A 111 -16.02 3.22 -10.40
CA GLY A 111 -15.22 1.99 -10.34
C GLY A 111 -15.50 1.05 -11.52
N LEU A 112 -16.76 0.83 -11.89
CA LEU A 112 -17.13 0.02 -13.06
C LEU A 112 -16.59 0.61 -14.37
N SER A 113 -16.71 1.92 -14.56
CA SER A 113 -16.17 2.63 -15.72
C SER A 113 -14.64 2.50 -15.81
N LEU A 114 -13.97 2.62 -14.66
CA LEU A 114 -12.52 2.48 -14.55
C LEU A 114 -12.08 1.04 -14.90
N TYR A 115 -12.72 0.02 -14.34
CA TYR A 115 -12.39 -1.39 -14.61
C TYR A 115 -12.64 -1.76 -16.08
N SER A 116 -13.73 -1.25 -16.68
CA SER A 116 -13.98 -1.42 -18.12
C SER A 116 -12.86 -0.78 -18.96
N SER A 117 -12.41 0.42 -18.59
CA SER A 117 -11.29 1.07 -19.26
C SER A 117 -9.97 0.35 -19.06
N ALA A 118 -9.75 -0.24 -17.88
CA ALA A 118 -8.55 -0.97 -17.55
C ALA A 118 -8.49 -2.38 -18.19
N SER A 119 -9.57 -2.88 -18.78
CA SER A 119 -9.61 -4.22 -19.41
C SER A 119 -8.57 -4.42 -20.52
N LYS A 120 -8.18 -3.35 -21.21
CA LYS A 120 -7.19 -3.32 -22.30
C LYS A 120 -5.74 -3.14 -21.85
N LEU A 121 -5.50 -3.02 -20.55
CA LEU A 121 -4.17 -2.90 -19.95
C LEU A 121 -3.58 -4.30 -19.71
N ALA A 122 -2.26 -4.36 -19.55
CA ALA A 122 -1.58 -5.59 -19.14
C ALA A 122 -2.00 -6.02 -17.72
N GLY A 123 -2.35 -5.08 -16.84
CA GLY A 123 -2.81 -5.36 -15.49
C GLY A 123 -3.49 -4.17 -14.83
N CYS A 124 -4.23 -4.48 -13.76
CA CYS A 124 -4.87 -3.50 -12.90
C CYS A 124 -4.88 -4.05 -11.46
N VAL A 125 -4.07 -3.46 -10.59
CA VAL A 125 -4.06 -3.76 -9.15
C VAL A 125 -4.50 -2.51 -8.41
N ILE A 126 -5.48 -2.68 -7.53
CA ILE A 126 -6.06 -1.58 -6.75
C ILE A 126 -5.84 -1.80 -5.26
N THR A 127 -5.85 -0.75 -4.46
CA THR A 127 -5.95 -0.86 -3.01
C THR A 127 -7.35 -0.49 -2.55
N VAL A 128 -7.83 -1.21 -1.53
CA VAL A 128 -9.11 -0.95 -0.87
C VAL A 128 -9.02 -1.25 0.63
N HIS A 129 -9.92 -0.66 1.43
CA HIS A 129 -9.96 -0.93 2.87
C HIS A 129 -10.75 -2.19 3.21
N ARG A 130 -11.70 -2.56 2.38
CA ARG A 130 -12.58 -3.73 2.53
C ARG A 130 -12.64 -4.49 1.20
N THR A 131 -13.51 -5.48 1.11
CA THR A 131 -13.73 -6.26 -0.11
C THR A 131 -14.05 -5.38 -1.31
N SER A 132 -13.57 -5.78 -2.48
CA SER A 132 -13.86 -5.15 -3.77
C SER A 132 -14.52 -6.14 -4.72
N ARG A 133 -14.91 -5.66 -5.93
CA ARG A 133 -15.40 -6.53 -7.00
C ARG A 133 -14.26 -7.31 -7.68
N LEU A 134 -13.02 -6.82 -7.59
CA LEU A 134 -11.87 -7.58 -8.05
C LEU A 134 -11.49 -8.64 -7.01
N PRO A 135 -10.99 -9.79 -7.44
CA PRO A 135 -10.51 -10.82 -6.52
C PRO A 135 -9.35 -10.30 -5.67
N THR A 136 -9.24 -10.79 -4.45
CA THR A 136 -8.19 -10.38 -3.53
C THR A 136 -6.85 -10.95 -3.97
N LEU A 137 -5.92 -10.07 -4.38
CA LEU A 137 -4.53 -10.43 -4.67
C LEU A 137 -3.76 -10.69 -3.38
N LEU A 138 -3.87 -9.78 -2.43
CA LEU A 138 -3.26 -9.90 -1.10
C LEU A 138 -4.15 -9.23 -0.06
N GLU A 139 -4.28 -9.89 1.08
CA GLU A 139 -4.90 -9.32 2.27
C GLU A 139 -3.83 -8.95 3.29
N MET A 140 -3.93 -7.74 3.83
CA MET A 140 -2.97 -7.15 4.75
C MET A 140 -3.46 -7.35 6.19
N HIS A 141 -2.64 -8.01 6.98
CA HIS A 141 -2.90 -8.27 8.40
C HIS A 141 -1.80 -7.62 9.25
N PRO A 142 -1.84 -6.29 9.47
CA PRO A 142 -0.88 -5.66 10.37
C PRO A 142 -1.01 -6.25 11.78
N SER A 143 0.10 -6.31 12.52
CA SER A 143 0.14 -6.91 13.85
C SER A 143 1.06 -6.12 14.78
N PRO A 144 0.92 -6.30 16.12
CA PRO A 144 1.89 -5.76 17.08
C PRO A 144 3.32 -6.26 16.84
N ALA A 145 3.48 -7.52 16.45
CA ALA A 145 4.79 -8.09 16.14
C ALA A 145 5.45 -7.37 14.94
N LEU A 146 4.68 -7.09 13.87
CA LEU A 146 5.18 -6.29 12.74
C LEU A 146 5.59 -4.88 13.18
N LEU A 147 4.83 -4.23 14.09
CA LEU A 147 5.22 -2.93 14.64
C LEU A 147 6.56 -3.02 15.38
N ALA A 148 6.75 -4.04 16.23
CA ALA A 148 7.98 -4.25 16.97
C ALA A 148 9.18 -4.46 16.03
N GLU A 149 9.00 -5.26 14.99
CA GLU A 149 10.03 -5.51 13.98
C GLU A 149 10.41 -4.23 13.20
N LEU A 150 9.43 -3.43 12.78
CA LEU A 150 9.70 -2.17 12.06
C LEU A 150 10.40 -1.15 12.95
N ALA A 151 9.99 -1.05 14.23
CA ALA A 151 10.64 -0.19 15.20
C ALA A 151 12.10 -0.61 15.44
N ALA A 152 12.36 -1.91 15.62
CA ALA A 152 13.71 -2.45 15.80
C ALA A 152 14.61 -2.18 14.58
N GLU A 153 14.08 -2.30 13.36
CA GLU A 153 14.85 -1.96 12.13
C GLU A 153 15.21 -0.48 12.07
N LEU A 154 14.33 0.41 12.53
CA LEU A 154 14.56 1.85 12.48
C LEU A 154 15.49 2.35 13.58
N THR A 155 15.46 1.75 14.77
CA THR A 155 16.20 2.23 15.94
C THR A 155 17.48 1.42 16.22
N GLY A 156 17.52 0.15 15.77
CA GLY A 156 18.53 -0.82 16.18
C GLY A 156 18.23 -1.46 17.54
N GLU A 157 17.14 -1.07 18.21
CA GLU A 157 16.76 -1.56 19.54
C GLU A 157 15.38 -2.22 19.51
N PRO A 158 15.16 -3.33 20.24
CA PRO A 158 13.88 -4.01 20.23
C PRO A 158 12.80 -3.18 20.95
N LEU A 159 11.63 -3.04 20.31
CA LEU A 159 10.44 -2.57 20.99
C LEU A 159 9.78 -3.73 21.73
N GLY A 160 9.55 -3.59 23.05
CA GLY A 160 8.95 -4.65 23.86
C GLY A 160 7.55 -5.05 23.37
N ASP A 161 7.24 -6.36 23.40
CA ASP A 161 5.96 -6.90 22.90
C ASP A 161 4.75 -6.27 23.61
N ALA A 162 4.81 -6.05 24.90
CA ALA A 162 3.72 -5.41 25.66
C ALA A 162 3.51 -3.96 25.23
N GLU A 163 4.58 -3.22 24.96
CA GLU A 163 4.53 -1.86 24.48
C GLU A 163 3.99 -1.80 23.05
N ALA A 164 4.47 -2.65 22.15
CA ALA A 164 3.98 -2.77 20.79
C ALA A 164 2.48 -3.10 20.77
N ALA A 165 2.03 -4.05 21.60
CA ALA A 165 0.62 -4.42 21.70
C ALA A 165 -0.25 -3.27 22.23
N ALA A 166 0.20 -2.57 23.28
CA ALA A 166 -0.52 -1.44 23.85
C ALA A 166 -0.67 -0.29 22.83
N ARG A 167 0.40 0.04 22.11
CA ARG A 167 0.43 1.08 21.08
C ARG A 167 -0.46 0.72 19.90
N TYR A 168 -0.33 -0.51 19.40
CA TYR A 168 -1.15 -1.05 18.32
C TYR A 168 -2.65 -0.99 18.65
N LYS A 169 -3.03 -1.35 19.89
CA LYS A 169 -4.41 -1.26 20.38
C LYS A 169 -4.89 0.20 20.45
N ARG A 170 -4.06 1.12 20.94
CA ARG A 170 -4.37 2.56 21.08
C ARG A 170 -4.72 3.19 19.73
N HIS A 171 -4.00 2.79 18.68
CA HIS A 171 -4.21 3.28 17.31
C HIS A 171 -5.10 2.38 16.44
N ALA A 172 -5.89 1.49 17.07
CA ALA A 172 -6.83 0.60 16.37
C ALA A 172 -6.19 -0.17 15.19
N GLY A 173 -4.93 -0.60 15.34
CA GLY A 173 -4.21 -1.36 14.34
C GLY A 173 -3.55 -0.55 13.22
N ASN A 174 -3.58 0.77 13.27
CA ASN A 174 -2.96 1.63 12.28
C ASN A 174 -1.45 1.79 12.56
N LEU A 175 -0.62 1.01 11.83
CA LEU A 175 0.84 1.05 12.01
C LEU A 175 1.45 2.42 11.72
N ARG A 176 0.89 3.19 10.78
CA ARG A 176 1.38 4.54 10.49
C ARG A 176 1.25 5.46 11.70
N GLU A 177 0.11 5.43 12.38
CA GLU A 177 -0.11 6.22 13.59
C GLU A 177 0.74 5.72 14.75
N CYS A 178 0.98 4.41 14.85
CA CYS A 178 1.92 3.86 15.84
C CYS A 178 3.35 4.39 15.63
N LEU A 179 3.83 4.39 14.39
CA LEU A 179 5.16 4.90 14.05
C LEU A 179 5.25 6.42 14.23
N ARG A 180 4.16 7.14 13.98
CA ARG A 180 4.08 8.59 14.24
C ARG A 180 4.18 8.91 15.73
N GLU A 181 3.48 8.17 16.58
CA GLU A 181 3.61 8.31 18.04
C GLU A 181 5.05 8.06 18.50
N LEU A 182 5.74 7.05 17.94
CA LEU A 182 7.15 6.79 18.21
C LEU A 182 8.04 7.97 17.76
N TYR A 183 7.75 8.56 16.59
CA TYR A 183 8.44 9.77 16.14
C TYR A 183 8.30 10.90 17.15
N ASP A 184 7.07 11.18 17.62
CA ASP A 184 6.79 12.28 18.55
C ASP A 184 7.52 12.06 19.89
N GLN A 185 7.56 10.84 20.41
CA GLN A 185 8.29 10.48 21.63
C GLN A 185 9.80 10.68 21.48
N HIS A 186 10.40 10.25 20.37
CA HIS A 186 11.84 10.45 20.14
C HIS A 186 12.21 11.91 19.86
N ALA A 187 11.26 12.73 19.42
CA ALA A 187 11.49 14.16 19.24
C ALA A 187 11.58 14.90 20.57
N LEU A 188 10.97 14.39 21.63
CA LEU A 188 10.92 14.98 22.98
C LEU A 188 12.06 14.48 23.90
N ALA A 189 12.74 13.40 23.53
CA ALA A 189 13.89 12.83 24.24
C ALA A 189 15.20 13.50 23.76
#